data_8c351b47aeeef965eaf29700381c8541
#
_entry.id   8c351b47aeeef965eaf29700381c8541
#
_cell.length_a   1.000
_cell.length_b   1.000
_cell.length_c   1.000
_cell.angle_alpha   90.00
_cell.angle_beta   90.00
_cell.angle_gamma   90.00
#
_symmetry.space_group_name_H-M   'P 1'
#
loop_
_entity.id
_entity.type
_entity.pdbx_description
1 polymer ?
#
loop_
_entity_poly.entity_id
_entity_poly.type
_entity_poly.pdbx_seq_one_letter_code
_entity_poly.pdbx_strand_id
1 'polypeptide(L)'
;MLPTTAAVAGEWSFLARGAGNPGADALFNTGSNLTFQAVSDSTASAAAIQHGGSVAPDYKYIANASAFSAAATTMPSVAVLVDLVGFYRVTSVTTITSQAMTNTLGQTSTFTADASTNIITHSNYNLLTGTRVRCTTTTTLPAGLSLATDYYLIRVTDLTAKLATSYANAIAGTAIDITDAGTGTHTLNWLLPRYTNGAGVQAIMWNTNATAMGAATPNLSLASYTNSTQSTGRATPTVLPIGKTAAANGLILYSGTGAGKYGPYMPLQSGDAGIAQVDNVQISVSYVSGEFSVGLMRPLITMPMTTIGVASEREFMTQVAGGMSRVYDGAALYWLIYHGAATPVNSAFYGHCDFVWG
;
A
#
# COMPACT_ATOMS: atom_id res chain seq x y z
N MET A 1 -13.47 13.93 -8.59
CA MET A 1 -13.32 12.54 -9.09
C MET A 1 -14.68 11.95 -9.41
N LEU A 2 -14.79 11.18 -10.48
CA LEU A 2 -16.02 10.58 -10.98
C LEU A 2 -15.83 9.07 -11.09
N PRO A 3 -16.60 8.22 -10.39
CA PRO A 3 -16.54 6.79 -10.62
C PRO A 3 -17.01 6.48 -12.06
N THR A 4 -16.22 5.67 -12.77
CA THR A 4 -16.56 5.23 -14.14
C THR A 4 -17.48 4.03 -14.15
N THR A 5 -17.79 3.48 -12.98
CA THR A 5 -18.65 2.32 -12.77
C THR A 5 -19.69 2.67 -11.72
N ALA A 6 -20.95 2.28 -11.96
CA ALA A 6 -22.00 2.39 -10.96
C ALA A 6 -21.72 1.43 -9.80
N ALA A 7 -21.99 1.89 -8.58
CA ALA A 7 -21.88 1.08 -7.37
C ALA A 7 -23.27 0.95 -6.72
N VAL A 8 -23.51 -0.18 -6.04
CA VAL A 8 -24.69 -0.35 -5.19
C VAL A 8 -24.35 -0.09 -3.73
N ALA A 9 -25.37 0.04 -2.88
CA ALA A 9 -25.17 0.23 -1.45
C ALA A 9 -24.33 -0.91 -0.84
N GLY A 10 -23.37 -0.57 0.00
CA GLY A 10 -22.45 -1.52 0.64
C GLY A 10 -21.17 -1.81 -0.14
N GLU A 11 -21.00 -1.25 -1.34
CA GLU A 11 -19.79 -1.44 -2.13
C GLU A 11 -18.71 -0.42 -1.78
N TRP A 12 -17.47 -0.83 -2.05
CA TRP A 12 -16.29 0.03 -2.02
C TRP A 12 -15.73 0.19 -3.42
N SER A 13 -15.40 1.42 -3.79
CA SER A 13 -14.70 1.74 -5.05
C SER A 13 -13.30 2.28 -4.75
N PHE A 14 -12.33 1.86 -5.55
CA PHE A 14 -10.99 2.45 -5.58
C PHE A 14 -10.90 3.41 -6.78
N LEU A 15 -10.80 4.70 -6.51
CA LEU A 15 -10.95 5.74 -7.53
C LEU A 15 -9.71 5.95 -8.42
N ALA A 16 -8.67 5.12 -8.32
CA ALA A 16 -7.55 5.15 -9.26
C ALA A 16 -7.97 4.91 -10.73
N ARG A 17 -9.18 4.40 -10.94
CA ARG A 17 -9.79 4.22 -12.28
C ARG A 17 -10.94 5.18 -12.54
N GLY A 18 -11.10 6.17 -11.66
CA GLY A 18 -12.10 7.23 -11.83
C GLY A 18 -11.77 8.17 -12.98
N ALA A 19 -12.76 8.96 -13.43
CA ALA A 19 -12.57 10.08 -14.32
C ALA A 19 -12.48 11.40 -13.52
N GLY A 20 -12.07 12.48 -14.17
CA GLY A 20 -11.99 13.81 -13.55
C GLY A 20 -10.56 14.24 -13.26
N ASN A 21 -10.35 14.92 -12.14
CA ASN A 21 -9.03 15.35 -11.69
C ASN A 21 -8.82 14.88 -10.24
N PRO A 22 -7.83 14.02 -9.98
CA PRO A 22 -7.02 13.31 -10.97
C PRO A 22 -7.84 12.33 -11.84
N GLY A 23 -7.30 12.01 -13.03
CA GLY A 23 -7.93 11.12 -13.99
C GLY A 23 -7.64 9.63 -13.76
N ALA A 24 -8.03 8.76 -14.70
CA ALA A 24 -7.72 7.34 -14.63
C ALA A 24 -6.23 7.08 -14.89
N ASP A 25 -5.62 6.20 -14.10
CA ASP A 25 -4.22 5.84 -14.23
C ASP A 25 -4.02 4.72 -15.26
N ALA A 26 -3.17 4.98 -16.25
CA ALA A 26 -2.76 3.98 -17.23
C ALA A 26 -1.87 2.87 -16.62
N LEU A 27 -1.26 3.12 -15.47
CA LEU A 27 -0.42 2.15 -14.76
C LEU A 27 -1.15 0.82 -14.50
N PHE A 28 -2.46 0.88 -14.26
CA PHE A 28 -3.29 -0.30 -14.00
C PHE A 28 -3.76 -1.01 -15.27
N ASN A 29 -3.49 -0.46 -16.47
CA ASN A 29 -3.95 -1.03 -17.75
C ASN A 29 -3.00 -2.06 -18.36
N THR A 30 -1.78 -2.17 -17.89
CA THR A 30 -0.73 -2.93 -18.57
C THR A 30 -0.58 -4.34 -18.02
N GLY A 31 -0.86 -5.34 -18.85
CA GLY A 31 -0.50 -6.76 -18.78
C GLY A 31 -0.41 -7.45 -17.40
N SER A 32 -0.26 -8.76 -17.41
CA SER A 32 -0.01 -9.56 -16.19
C SER A 32 1.35 -9.25 -15.59
N ASN A 33 1.40 -8.98 -14.29
CA ASN A 33 2.67 -8.91 -13.58
C ASN A 33 2.50 -9.31 -12.11
N LEU A 34 2.87 -10.55 -11.79
CA LEU A 34 2.88 -11.05 -10.42
C LEU A 34 4.06 -10.50 -9.60
N THR A 35 4.94 -9.72 -10.22
CA THR A 35 6.03 -9.02 -9.53
C THR A 35 5.50 -7.75 -8.87
N PHE A 36 5.93 -7.49 -7.63
CA PHE A 36 5.59 -6.24 -6.93
C PHE A 36 6.01 -5.02 -7.75
N GLN A 37 5.07 -4.14 -8.00
CA GLN A 37 5.28 -2.86 -8.67
C GLN A 37 5.10 -1.75 -7.64
N ALA A 38 6.20 -1.08 -7.30
CA ALA A 38 6.16 0.09 -6.44
C ALA A 38 5.46 1.25 -7.16
N VAL A 39 4.63 1.99 -6.43
CA VAL A 39 3.91 3.16 -6.96
C VAL A 39 4.40 4.41 -6.23
N SER A 40 4.61 5.48 -6.99
CA SER A 40 4.92 6.81 -6.48
C SER A 40 4.05 7.86 -7.19
N ASP A 41 4.00 9.06 -6.64
CA ASP A 41 3.32 10.20 -7.27
C ASP A 41 3.85 10.49 -8.68
N SER A 42 5.16 10.30 -8.92
CA SER A 42 5.78 10.47 -10.23
C SER A 42 5.39 9.38 -11.25
N THR A 43 5.18 8.14 -10.80
CA THR A 43 4.71 7.03 -11.67
C THR A 43 3.21 7.05 -11.87
N ALA A 44 2.45 7.59 -10.91
CA ALA A 44 1.00 7.70 -10.90
C ALA A 44 0.52 9.15 -11.17
N SER A 45 1.29 9.94 -11.90
CA SER A 45 1.12 11.39 -12.02
C SER A 45 -0.25 11.83 -12.58
N ALA A 46 -0.93 10.98 -13.35
CA ALA A 46 -2.22 11.32 -13.94
C ALA A 46 -3.43 11.05 -13.01
N ALA A 47 -3.27 10.19 -12.01
CA ALA A 47 -4.39 9.68 -11.20
C ALA A 47 -4.20 9.86 -9.69
N ALA A 48 -2.97 10.06 -9.21
CA ALA A 48 -2.73 10.35 -7.81
C ALA A 48 -3.02 11.82 -7.48
N ILE A 49 -3.54 12.06 -6.27
CA ILE A 49 -3.69 13.41 -5.74
C ILE A 49 -2.30 14.00 -5.53
N GLN A 50 -2.05 15.13 -6.19
CA GLN A 50 -0.75 15.81 -6.10
C GLN A 50 -0.62 16.51 -4.74
N HIS A 51 0.53 16.36 -4.09
CA HIS A 51 0.80 16.92 -2.77
C HIS A 51 2.10 17.74 -2.71
N GLY A 52 2.57 18.20 -3.89
CA GLY A 52 3.82 18.95 -4.04
C GLY A 52 5.05 18.04 -4.09
N GLY A 53 6.19 18.63 -4.39
CA GLY A 53 7.47 17.93 -4.51
C GLY A 53 8.05 17.46 -3.19
N SER A 54 9.32 17.01 -3.24
CA SER A 54 10.09 16.65 -2.04
C SER A 54 10.28 17.84 -1.11
N VAL A 55 10.12 17.61 0.17
CA VAL A 55 10.39 18.57 1.25
C VAL A 55 11.59 18.14 2.10
N ALA A 56 12.25 17.02 1.74
CA ALA A 56 13.40 16.53 2.50
C ALA A 56 14.47 17.62 2.73
N PRO A 57 15.04 17.76 3.93
CA PRO A 57 15.01 16.81 5.06
C PRO A 57 13.76 16.89 5.96
N ASP A 58 12.86 17.84 5.72
CA ASP A 58 11.65 18.01 6.49
C ASP A 58 10.63 16.89 6.23
N TYR A 59 9.59 16.82 7.05
CA TYR A 59 8.48 15.88 6.91
C TYR A 59 7.20 16.60 6.53
N LYS A 60 6.45 16.02 5.61
CA LYS A 60 5.16 16.51 5.17
C LYS A 60 4.03 15.82 5.92
N TYR A 61 3.01 16.58 6.29
CA TYR A 61 1.84 16.09 7.02
C TYR A 61 0.55 16.64 6.42
N ILE A 62 -0.56 15.94 6.63
CA ILE A 62 -1.90 16.44 6.29
C ILE A 62 -2.37 17.27 7.46
N ALA A 63 -2.57 18.57 7.22
CA ALA A 63 -3.07 19.50 8.23
C ALA A 63 -4.60 19.54 8.25
N ASN A 64 -5.23 19.51 7.07
CA ASN A 64 -6.66 19.51 6.89
C ASN A 64 -7.07 18.65 5.71
N ALA A 65 -8.27 18.08 5.75
CA ALA A 65 -8.89 17.42 4.62
C ALA A 65 -10.40 17.64 4.60
N SER A 66 -10.95 17.76 3.40
CA SER A 66 -12.39 17.79 3.19
C SER A 66 -12.84 16.83 2.11
N ALA A 67 -14.07 16.32 2.22
CA ALA A 67 -14.70 15.54 1.17
C ALA A 67 -16.22 15.75 1.19
N PHE A 68 -16.83 15.85 0.00
CA PHE A 68 -18.27 15.90 -0.16
C PHE A 68 -18.72 15.39 -1.55
N SER A 69 -20.00 15.13 -1.69
CA SER A 69 -20.64 14.89 -2.98
C SER A 69 -21.90 15.72 -3.10
N ALA A 70 -22.15 16.29 -4.27
CA ALA A 70 -23.34 17.05 -4.58
C ALA A 70 -24.49 16.18 -5.12
N ALA A 71 -24.24 14.90 -5.40
CA ALA A 71 -25.24 14.01 -5.99
C ALA A 71 -26.14 13.38 -4.90
N ALA A 72 -27.43 13.54 -5.03
CA ALA A 72 -28.44 13.10 -4.06
C ALA A 72 -28.40 11.58 -3.76
N THR A 73 -27.98 10.79 -4.72
CA THR A 73 -27.94 9.33 -4.67
C THR A 73 -26.64 8.75 -4.09
N THR A 74 -25.72 9.61 -3.61
CA THR A 74 -24.40 9.15 -3.13
C THR A 74 -24.30 9.02 -1.61
N MET A 75 -25.28 9.57 -0.86
CA MET A 75 -25.21 9.65 0.60
C MET A 75 -26.08 8.60 1.29
N PRO A 76 -25.71 8.12 2.46
CA PRO A 76 -24.43 8.35 3.14
C PRO A 76 -23.28 7.63 2.46
N SER A 77 -22.06 8.12 2.62
CA SER A 77 -20.83 7.50 2.08
C SER A 77 -19.67 7.71 3.04
N VAL A 78 -18.58 6.99 2.83
CA VAL A 78 -17.32 7.20 3.56
C VAL A 78 -16.18 7.30 2.54
N ALA A 79 -15.39 8.35 2.65
CA ALA A 79 -14.15 8.50 1.90
C ALA A 79 -12.96 8.14 2.78
N VAL A 80 -12.05 7.32 2.27
CA VAL A 80 -10.78 7.01 2.93
C VAL A 80 -9.64 7.43 2.02
N LEU A 81 -8.82 8.36 2.48
CA LEU A 81 -7.58 8.72 1.80
C LEU A 81 -6.53 7.66 2.11
N VAL A 82 -5.92 7.13 1.07
CA VAL A 82 -4.88 6.09 1.17
C VAL A 82 -3.65 6.47 0.37
N ASP A 83 -2.47 6.05 0.83
CA ASP A 83 -1.24 6.03 0.04
C ASP A 83 -1.08 4.62 -0.55
N LEU A 84 -1.19 4.48 -1.87
CA LEU A 84 -0.93 3.24 -2.57
C LEU A 84 0.59 3.03 -2.69
N VAL A 85 1.11 2.09 -1.90
CA VAL A 85 2.56 1.79 -1.82
C VAL A 85 3.04 1.01 -3.04
N GLY A 86 2.21 0.10 -3.52
CA GLY A 86 2.46 -0.73 -4.68
C GLY A 86 1.37 -1.78 -4.89
N PHE A 87 1.50 -2.57 -5.94
CA PHE A 87 0.51 -3.59 -6.27
C PHE A 87 1.11 -4.77 -7.05
N TYR A 88 0.35 -5.85 -7.09
CA TYR A 88 0.57 -7.02 -7.95
C TYR A 88 -0.64 -7.16 -8.86
N ARG A 89 -0.43 -7.57 -10.10
CA ARG A 89 -1.52 -7.80 -11.04
C ARG A 89 -1.74 -9.28 -11.27
N VAL A 90 -2.91 -9.76 -10.90
CA VAL A 90 -3.31 -11.16 -11.05
C VAL A 90 -4.19 -11.29 -12.28
N THR A 91 -3.64 -11.90 -13.34
CA THR A 91 -4.39 -12.11 -14.59
C THR A 91 -4.97 -13.50 -14.68
N SER A 92 -4.43 -14.46 -13.96
CA SER A 92 -4.97 -15.81 -13.96
C SER A 92 -6.18 -15.92 -13.03
N VAL A 93 -7.31 -15.38 -13.48
CA VAL A 93 -8.60 -15.53 -12.79
C VAL A 93 -9.22 -16.92 -12.95
N THR A 94 -8.58 -17.80 -13.72
CA THR A 94 -8.96 -19.21 -13.89
C THR A 94 -8.17 -20.16 -13.00
N THR A 95 -7.02 -19.74 -12.48
CA THR A 95 -6.16 -20.58 -11.61
C THR A 95 -6.71 -20.58 -10.19
N ILE A 96 -7.21 -21.72 -9.73
CA ILE A 96 -7.78 -21.92 -8.39
C ILE A 96 -6.76 -22.39 -7.34
N THR A 97 -5.56 -22.72 -7.77
CA THR A 97 -4.43 -23.03 -6.86
C THR A 97 -3.73 -21.72 -6.43
N SER A 98 -2.94 -21.82 -5.37
CA SER A 98 -2.13 -20.71 -4.88
C SER A 98 -1.21 -20.16 -5.99
N GLN A 99 -1.25 -18.85 -6.21
CA GLN A 99 -0.44 -18.15 -7.20
C GLN A 99 0.66 -17.36 -6.47
N ALA A 100 1.92 -17.71 -6.74
CA ALA A 100 3.07 -17.08 -6.10
C ALA A 100 3.32 -15.66 -6.65
N MET A 101 3.54 -14.72 -5.74
CA MET A 101 3.95 -13.35 -6.05
C MET A 101 5.48 -13.24 -6.04
N THR A 102 6.02 -12.39 -6.91
CA THR A 102 7.46 -12.14 -6.97
C THR A 102 7.79 -10.85 -6.23
N ASN A 103 8.59 -10.97 -5.19
CA ASN A 103 8.99 -9.88 -4.30
C ASN A 103 10.46 -9.47 -4.54
N THR A 104 10.75 -8.95 -5.74
CA THR A 104 12.06 -8.42 -6.06
C THR A 104 12.34 -7.16 -5.26
N LEU A 105 13.47 -7.10 -4.56
CA LEU A 105 13.90 -5.93 -3.78
C LEU A 105 14.35 -4.82 -4.74
N GLY A 106 13.40 -4.04 -5.25
CA GLY A 106 13.61 -3.05 -6.30
C GLY A 106 13.95 -1.64 -5.80
N GLN A 107 13.81 -1.38 -4.51
CA GLN A 107 14.22 -0.12 -3.89
C GLN A 107 15.69 -0.20 -3.52
N THR A 108 16.46 0.85 -3.78
CA THR A 108 17.91 0.84 -3.55
C THR A 108 18.41 2.15 -2.94
N SER A 109 19.46 2.05 -2.14
CA SER A 109 20.27 3.19 -1.68
C SER A 109 21.71 2.76 -1.51
N THR A 110 22.64 3.54 -1.97
CA THR A 110 24.05 3.32 -1.64
C THR A 110 24.29 3.58 -0.17
N PHE A 111 25.31 2.91 0.40
CA PHE A 111 25.72 3.13 1.77
C PHE A 111 27.24 3.05 1.93
N THR A 112 27.73 3.68 2.99
CA THR A 112 29.08 3.51 3.54
C THR A 112 28.95 2.93 4.95
N ALA A 113 29.99 2.22 5.41
CA ALA A 113 30.01 1.62 6.74
C ALA A 113 31.17 2.19 7.56
N ASP A 114 30.90 2.43 8.84
CA ASP A 114 31.90 2.82 9.86
C ASP A 114 32.08 1.66 10.85
N ALA A 115 33.23 1.01 10.79
CA ALA A 115 33.58 -0.10 11.65
C ALA A 115 33.70 0.27 13.14
N SER A 116 33.98 1.53 13.46
CA SER A 116 34.15 1.95 14.87
C SER A 116 32.81 2.09 15.61
N THR A 117 31.72 2.34 14.89
CA THR A 117 30.39 2.59 15.43
C THR A 117 29.35 1.55 15.02
N ASN A 118 29.69 0.67 14.09
CA ASN A 118 28.74 -0.23 13.41
C ASN A 118 27.61 0.49 12.68
N ILE A 119 27.83 1.77 12.28
CA ILE A 119 26.85 2.59 11.60
C ILE A 119 27.07 2.52 10.09
N ILE A 120 25.98 2.38 9.36
CA ILE A 120 25.92 2.62 7.92
C ILE A 120 25.26 3.98 7.66
N THR A 121 25.83 4.75 6.72
CA THR A 121 25.24 6.01 6.23
C THR A 121 24.67 5.79 4.84
N HIS A 122 23.42 6.17 4.63
CA HIS A 122 22.67 6.00 3.39
C HIS A 122 21.94 7.29 3.00
N SER A 123 21.30 7.32 1.83
CA SER A 123 20.65 8.54 1.30
C SER A 123 19.11 8.51 1.32
N ASN A 124 18.48 7.48 1.88
CA ASN A 124 17.02 7.32 1.85
C ASN A 124 16.35 7.65 3.19
N TYR A 125 15.50 8.68 3.21
CA TYR A 125 14.76 9.16 4.40
C TYR A 125 13.60 8.26 4.84
N ASN A 126 13.25 7.25 4.06
CA ASN A 126 12.04 6.43 4.29
C ASN A 126 12.31 5.12 5.03
N LEU A 127 13.58 4.78 5.26
CA LEU A 127 13.95 3.54 5.91
C LEU A 127 13.57 3.55 7.40
N LEU A 128 12.89 2.49 7.84
CA LEU A 128 12.36 2.34 9.18
C LEU A 128 13.04 1.16 9.90
N THR A 129 13.09 1.21 11.23
CA THR A 129 13.52 0.05 12.03
C THR A 129 12.65 -1.16 11.73
N GLY A 130 13.26 -2.34 11.58
CA GLY A 130 12.60 -3.58 11.21
C GLY A 130 12.45 -3.79 9.70
N THR A 131 12.86 -2.84 8.85
CA THR A 131 12.90 -3.06 7.39
C THR A 131 13.85 -4.18 7.05
N ARG A 132 13.36 -5.19 6.30
CA ARG A 132 14.21 -6.24 5.74
C ARG A 132 14.98 -5.70 4.54
N VAL A 133 16.29 -5.84 4.58
CA VAL A 133 17.20 -5.38 3.53
C VAL A 133 18.18 -6.47 3.15
N ARG A 134 18.69 -6.41 1.91
CA ARG A 134 19.86 -7.17 1.44
C ARG A 134 20.94 -6.22 0.99
N CYS A 135 22.19 -6.60 1.27
CA CYS A 135 23.35 -5.83 0.85
C CYS A 135 23.93 -6.42 -0.44
N THR A 136 24.31 -5.53 -1.36
CA THR A 136 25.11 -5.86 -2.55
C THR A 136 26.31 -4.95 -2.63
N THR A 137 27.34 -5.34 -3.39
CA THR A 137 28.55 -4.54 -3.57
C THR A 137 29.16 -4.79 -4.95
N THR A 138 29.93 -3.85 -5.43
CA THR A 138 30.71 -4.01 -6.65
C THR A 138 32.03 -4.78 -6.43
N THR A 139 32.50 -4.88 -5.18
CA THR A 139 33.75 -5.56 -4.83
C THR A 139 33.60 -6.42 -3.58
N THR A 140 33.82 -5.91 -2.38
CA THR A 140 33.77 -6.65 -1.11
C THR A 140 32.89 -5.93 -0.10
N LEU A 141 31.87 -6.60 0.45
CA LEU A 141 31.05 -6.04 1.52
C LEU A 141 31.89 -5.76 2.78
N PRO A 142 31.44 -4.80 3.61
CA PRO A 142 31.97 -4.63 4.97
C PRO A 142 31.98 -5.96 5.73
N ALA A 143 33.08 -6.26 6.44
CA ALA A 143 33.19 -7.49 7.21
C ALA A 143 32.10 -7.56 8.30
N GLY A 144 31.49 -8.72 8.47
CA GLY A 144 30.26 -8.93 9.24
C GLY A 144 29.01 -9.01 8.36
N LEU A 145 29.05 -8.57 7.09
CA LEU A 145 27.96 -8.68 6.13
C LEU A 145 28.26 -9.71 5.04
N SER A 146 27.21 -10.34 4.55
CA SER A 146 27.27 -11.36 3.48
C SER A 146 26.26 -11.09 2.38
N LEU A 147 26.60 -11.47 1.14
CA LEU A 147 25.69 -11.40 0.00
C LEU A 147 24.51 -12.36 0.18
N ALA A 148 23.37 -12.04 -0.44
CA ALA A 148 22.14 -12.84 -0.44
C ALA A 148 21.57 -13.14 0.97
N THR A 149 22.03 -12.44 1.99
CA THR A 149 21.57 -12.57 3.39
C THR A 149 20.58 -11.48 3.71
N ASP A 150 19.49 -11.83 4.38
CA ASP A 150 18.50 -10.87 4.88
C ASP A 150 18.99 -10.27 6.19
N TYR A 151 19.02 -8.95 6.25
CA TYR A 151 19.30 -8.15 7.44
C TYR A 151 18.10 -7.28 7.78
N TYR A 152 18.07 -6.76 9.00
CA TYR A 152 16.99 -5.91 9.51
C TYR A 152 17.57 -4.59 10.02
N LEU A 153 17.03 -3.50 9.54
CA LEU A 153 17.54 -2.17 9.79
C LEU A 153 17.19 -1.71 11.21
N ILE A 154 18.15 -1.10 11.90
CA ILE A 154 18.00 -0.34 13.15
C ILE A 154 18.24 1.12 12.81
N ARG A 155 17.19 1.92 12.65
CA ARG A 155 17.31 3.34 12.32
C ARG A 155 17.93 4.11 13.49
N VAL A 156 19.00 4.85 13.25
CA VAL A 156 19.66 5.74 14.21
C VAL A 156 19.21 7.18 13.96
N THR A 157 19.31 7.63 12.71
CA THR A 157 18.77 8.91 12.22
C THR A 157 18.06 8.68 10.88
N ASP A 158 17.64 9.72 10.20
CA ASP A 158 17.01 9.62 8.88
C ASP A 158 17.93 9.02 7.82
N LEU A 159 19.24 9.25 7.94
CA LEU A 159 20.24 8.83 6.98
C LEU A 159 21.30 7.87 7.55
N THR A 160 21.15 7.46 8.81
CA THR A 160 22.07 6.52 9.44
C THR A 160 21.31 5.37 10.10
N ALA A 161 21.89 4.18 10.00
CA ALA A 161 21.29 2.97 10.56
C ALA A 161 22.38 1.99 11.02
N LYS A 162 21.97 0.97 11.77
CA LYS A 162 22.75 -0.26 12.00
C LYS A 162 21.98 -1.43 11.40
N LEU A 163 22.63 -2.56 11.24
CA LEU A 163 22.03 -3.79 10.73
C LEU A 163 21.98 -4.86 11.81
N ALA A 164 20.93 -5.67 11.79
CA ALA A 164 20.70 -6.79 12.70
C ALA A 164 20.45 -8.08 11.90
N THR A 165 20.72 -9.24 12.51
CA THR A 165 20.52 -10.57 11.90
C THR A 165 19.06 -11.04 11.92
N SER A 166 18.19 -10.39 12.70
CA SER A 166 16.76 -10.72 12.78
C SER A 166 15.93 -9.49 13.11
N TYR A 167 14.63 -9.55 12.82
CA TYR A 167 13.67 -8.52 13.22
C TYR A 167 13.69 -8.27 14.74
N ALA A 168 13.72 -9.34 15.53
CA ALA A 168 13.75 -9.23 17.00
C ALA A 168 15.00 -8.48 17.49
N ASN A 169 16.16 -8.79 16.91
CA ASN A 169 17.40 -8.08 17.21
C ASN A 169 17.34 -6.60 16.78
N ALA A 170 16.71 -6.31 15.65
CA ALA A 170 16.53 -4.92 15.20
C ALA A 170 15.66 -4.12 16.17
N ILE A 171 14.58 -4.69 16.67
CA ILE A 171 13.71 -4.03 17.67
C ILE A 171 14.42 -3.90 19.03
N ALA A 172 15.25 -4.88 19.41
CA ALA A 172 16.06 -4.82 20.62
C ALA A 172 17.30 -3.90 20.52
N GLY A 173 17.61 -3.38 19.31
CA GLY A 173 18.79 -2.56 19.07
C GLY A 173 20.11 -3.35 19.01
N THR A 174 20.06 -4.68 18.91
CA THR A 174 21.24 -5.55 18.83
C THR A 174 21.78 -5.59 17.41
N ALA A 175 22.85 -4.85 17.17
CA ALA A 175 23.48 -4.70 15.86
C ALA A 175 24.52 -5.79 15.59
N ILE A 176 24.79 -6.00 14.30
CA ILE A 176 25.94 -6.76 13.79
C ILE A 176 27.21 -5.95 14.06
N ASP A 177 28.29 -6.64 14.40
CA ASP A 177 29.62 -6.07 14.46
C ASP A 177 30.21 -5.95 13.04
N ILE A 178 30.48 -4.73 12.61
CA ILE A 178 31.12 -4.41 11.34
C ILE A 178 32.59 -4.07 11.62
N THR A 179 33.51 -4.92 11.17
CA THR A 179 34.93 -4.80 11.53
C THR A 179 35.79 -4.13 10.50
N ASP A 180 35.25 -3.86 9.28
CA ASP A 180 35.86 -3.00 8.27
C ASP A 180 34.81 -2.32 7.38
N ALA A 181 35.23 -1.38 6.57
CA ALA A 181 34.33 -0.62 5.68
C ALA A 181 34.02 -1.32 4.35
N GLY A 182 34.65 -2.45 4.06
CA GLY A 182 34.61 -3.08 2.74
C GLY A 182 35.30 -2.26 1.65
N THR A 183 35.12 -2.67 0.39
CA THR A 183 35.64 -1.97 -0.79
C THR A 183 34.62 -1.92 -1.91
N GLY A 184 34.67 -0.85 -2.70
CA GLY A 184 33.71 -0.63 -3.79
C GLY A 184 32.45 0.12 -3.36
N THR A 185 31.41 0.08 -4.19
CA THR A 185 30.11 0.70 -3.91
C THR A 185 29.19 -0.33 -3.28
N HIS A 186 28.70 -0.04 -2.09
CA HIS A 186 27.73 -0.89 -1.38
C HIS A 186 26.33 -0.36 -1.58
N THR A 187 25.35 -1.26 -1.70
CA THR A 187 23.93 -0.91 -1.92
C THR A 187 23.05 -1.73 -0.99
N LEU A 188 22.13 -1.04 -0.32
CA LEU A 188 20.97 -1.64 0.35
C LEU A 188 19.86 -1.85 -0.66
N ASN A 189 19.18 -2.99 -0.57
CA ASN A 189 18.03 -3.32 -1.41
C ASN A 189 16.86 -3.74 -0.53
N TRP A 190 15.65 -3.21 -0.79
CA TRP A 190 14.43 -3.55 -0.04
C TRP A 190 13.18 -3.49 -0.94
N LEU A 191 12.00 -3.88 -0.42
CA LEU A 191 10.80 -4.03 -1.25
C LEU A 191 9.93 -2.76 -1.28
N LEU A 192 9.41 -2.33 -0.12
CA LEU A 192 8.41 -1.26 -0.07
C LEU A 192 9.07 0.13 -0.16
N PRO A 193 8.65 1.02 -1.07
CA PRO A 193 9.26 2.35 -1.21
C PRO A 193 9.00 3.26 0.00
N ARG A 194 7.91 3.02 0.72
CA ARG A 194 7.46 3.75 1.92
C ARG A 194 6.88 2.75 2.92
N TYR A 195 6.78 3.14 4.21
CA TYR A 195 6.36 2.21 5.27
C TYR A 195 7.15 0.90 5.20
N THR A 196 8.45 1.03 5.08
CA THR A 196 9.37 0.00 4.58
C THR A 196 9.40 -1.29 5.41
N ASN A 197 8.97 -1.23 6.67
CA ASN A 197 8.76 -2.40 7.52
C ASN A 197 7.34 -2.99 7.42
N GLY A 198 6.43 -2.39 6.62
CA GLY A 198 5.07 -2.86 6.43
C GLY A 198 4.07 -2.46 7.53
N ALA A 199 4.47 -1.70 8.55
CA ALA A 199 3.59 -1.32 9.64
C ALA A 199 2.39 -0.51 9.16
N GLY A 200 1.18 -0.99 9.47
CA GLY A 200 -0.10 -0.39 9.10
C GLY A 200 -0.43 -0.44 7.60
N VAL A 201 0.38 -1.09 6.79
CA VAL A 201 0.06 -1.36 5.38
C VAL A 201 -1.00 -2.44 5.32
N GLN A 202 -2.05 -2.21 4.53
CA GLN A 202 -3.19 -3.10 4.33
C GLN A 202 -3.25 -3.56 2.87
N ALA A 203 -3.88 -4.70 2.61
CA ALA A 203 -4.10 -5.19 1.26
C ALA A 203 -5.56 -5.00 0.84
N ILE A 204 -5.77 -4.65 -0.43
CA ILE A 204 -7.08 -4.72 -1.09
C ILE A 204 -6.98 -5.57 -2.36
N MET A 205 -8.11 -6.13 -2.80
CA MET A 205 -8.26 -6.75 -4.12
C MET A 205 -9.37 -6.03 -4.87
N TRP A 206 -9.05 -5.48 -6.04
CA TRP A 206 -10.03 -4.77 -6.86
C TRP A 206 -9.94 -5.18 -8.33
N ASN A 207 -11.05 -5.05 -9.06
CA ASN A 207 -11.03 -5.23 -10.50
C ASN A 207 -10.27 -4.08 -11.17
N THR A 208 -9.24 -4.40 -11.94
CA THR A 208 -8.40 -3.42 -12.67
C THR A 208 -8.73 -3.31 -14.15
N ASN A 209 -9.59 -4.18 -14.68
CA ASN A 209 -9.94 -4.23 -16.10
C ASN A 209 -11.32 -3.63 -16.36
N ALA A 210 -11.53 -3.08 -17.56
CA ALA A 210 -12.84 -2.67 -18.04
C ALA A 210 -13.82 -3.85 -18.17
N THR A 211 -13.30 -5.08 -18.34
CA THR A 211 -14.11 -6.31 -18.33
C THR A 211 -14.50 -6.65 -16.88
N ALA A 212 -15.78 -6.80 -16.64
CA ALA A 212 -16.28 -7.25 -15.36
C ALA A 212 -15.76 -8.66 -15.01
N MET A 213 -15.58 -8.93 -13.71
CA MET A 213 -15.31 -10.29 -13.24
C MET A 213 -16.45 -11.22 -13.66
N GLY A 214 -16.13 -12.47 -13.97
CA GLY A 214 -17.13 -13.47 -14.34
C GLY A 214 -18.12 -13.80 -13.24
N ALA A 215 -19.13 -14.62 -13.56
CA ALA A 215 -20.28 -14.91 -12.71
C ALA A 215 -19.99 -15.90 -11.55
N ALA A 216 -18.77 -15.92 -11.03
CA ALA A 216 -18.41 -16.74 -9.86
C ALA A 216 -18.35 -15.91 -8.59
N THR A 217 -18.42 -16.58 -7.46
CA THR A 217 -18.27 -16.00 -6.10
C THR A 217 -17.19 -16.77 -5.33
N PRO A 218 -15.91 -16.69 -5.74
CA PRO A 218 -14.84 -17.41 -5.07
C PRO A 218 -14.60 -16.85 -3.66
N ASN A 219 -14.12 -17.69 -2.75
CA ASN A 219 -13.41 -17.19 -1.59
C ASN A 219 -12.07 -16.62 -2.03
N LEU A 220 -11.74 -15.44 -1.51
CA LEU A 220 -10.50 -14.72 -1.81
C LEU A 220 -9.58 -14.78 -0.60
N SER A 221 -8.31 -15.04 -0.82
CA SER A 221 -7.33 -15.08 0.27
C SER A 221 -5.96 -14.56 -0.15
N LEU A 222 -5.28 -13.92 0.80
CA LEU A 222 -3.82 -13.91 0.84
C LEU A 222 -3.42 -15.28 1.38
N ALA A 223 -3.08 -16.21 0.48
CA ALA A 223 -2.75 -17.58 0.87
C ALA A 223 -1.44 -17.64 1.67
N SER A 224 -0.55 -16.68 1.43
CA SER A 224 0.62 -16.41 2.26
C SER A 224 1.04 -14.96 2.14
N TYR A 225 1.45 -14.34 3.27
CA TYR A 225 2.08 -13.04 3.31
C TYR A 225 3.11 -12.97 4.45
N THR A 226 3.98 -11.97 4.37
CA THR A 226 4.89 -11.60 5.45
C THR A 226 4.34 -10.35 6.14
N ASN A 227 4.15 -10.41 7.46
CA ASN A 227 3.60 -9.30 8.22
C ASN A 227 4.65 -8.22 8.55
N SER A 228 4.24 -7.15 9.21
CA SER A 228 5.11 -6.03 9.60
C SER A 228 6.18 -6.40 10.65
N THR A 229 6.05 -7.52 11.34
CA THR A 229 7.09 -8.07 12.23
C THR A 229 8.02 -9.05 11.51
N GLN A 230 7.96 -9.08 10.17
CA GLN A 230 8.73 -9.94 9.28
C GLN A 230 8.51 -11.44 9.51
N SER A 231 7.38 -11.83 10.14
CA SER A 231 6.95 -13.22 10.25
C SER A 231 6.35 -13.66 8.92
N THR A 232 6.89 -14.72 8.34
CA THR A 232 6.48 -15.30 7.05
C THR A 232 5.36 -16.34 7.23
N GLY A 233 4.71 -16.74 6.12
CA GLY A 233 3.70 -17.79 6.14
C GLY A 233 2.40 -17.41 6.86
N ARG A 234 2.17 -16.11 7.04
CA ARG A 234 0.90 -15.59 7.56
C ARG A 234 -0.16 -15.73 6.47
N ALA A 235 -1.42 -15.93 6.84
CA ALA A 235 -2.50 -16.13 5.88
C ALA A 235 -3.79 -15.43 6.33
N THR A 236 -4.65 -15.10 5.36
CA THR A 236 -6.01 -14.68 5.63
C THR A 236 -6.70 -15.72 6.53
N PRO A 237 -7.48 -15.30 7.56
CA PRO A 237 -8.20 -16.24 8.43
C PRO A 237 -9.10 -17.20 7.67
N THR A 238 -9.50 -18.30 8.32
CA THR A 238 -10.36 -19.34 7.72
C THR A 238 -11.72 -18.83 7.25
N VAL A 239 -12.24 -17.77 7.85
CA VAL A 239 -13.41 -17.06 7.33
C VAL A 239 -12.92 -16.10 6.23
N LEU A 240 -13.04 -16.53 5.01
CA LEU A 240 -12.51 -15.83 3.84
C LEU A 240 -13.55 -14.84 3.28
N PRO A 241 -13.10 -13.68 2.77
CA PRO A 241 -13.95 -12.81 1.97
C PRO A 241 -14.50 -13.56 0.76
N ILE A 242 -15.78 -13.41 0.48
CA ILE A 242 -16.40 -13.97 -0.73
C ILE A 242 -16.35 -12.91 -1.82
N GLY A 243 -15.81 -13.28 -2.97
CA GLY A 243 -15.71 -12.42 -4.12
C GLY A 243 -17.08 -12.13 -4.74
N LYS A 244 -17.27 -10.89 -5.19
CA LYS A 244 -18.49 -10.43 -5.82
C LYS A 244 -18.60 -10.96 -7.26
N THR A 245 -19.80 -11.41 -7.63
CA THR A 245 -20.16 -11.69 -9.03
C THR A 245 -20.15 -10.40 -9.86
N ALA A 246 -19.59 -10.47 -11.06
CA ALA A 246 -19.59 -9.37 -12.02
C ALA A 246 -19.02 -8.05 -11.45
N ALA A 247 -18.07 -8.10 -10.53
CA ALA A 247 -17.42 -6.89 -10.03
C ALA A 247 -16.80 -6.11 -11.19
N ALA A 248 -17.24 -4.86 -11.34
CA ALA A 248 -16.81 -4.02 -12.43
C ALA A 248 -15.51 -3.25 -12.07
N ASN A 249 -14.96 -2.57 -13.06
CA ASN A 249 -13.71 -1.81 -12.93
C ASN A 249 -13.70 -0.85 -11.73
N GLY A 250 -12.65 -0.91 -10.93
CA GLY A 250 -12.47 -0.08 -9.73
C GLY A 250 -13.20 -0.58 -8.48
N LEU A 251 -14.09 -1.58 -8.58
CA LEU A 251 -14.78 -2.12 -7.40
C LEU A 251 -13.90 -3.11 -6.64
N ILE A 252 -13.98 -3.03 -5.30
CA ILE A 252 -13.38 -4.02 -4.41
C ILE A 252 -14.14 -5.35 -4.55
N LEU A 253 -13.42 -6.45 -4.76
CA LEU A 253 -13.99 -7.74 -5.15
C LEU A 253 -14.91 -8.38 -4.09
N TYR A 254 -14.75 -8.05 -2.82
CA TYR A 254 -15.46 -8.65 -1.68
C TYR A 254 -16.35 -7.65 -0.93
N SER A 255 -16.82 -6.62 -1.63
CA SER A 255 -17.73 -5.61 -1.07
C SER A 255 -19.10 -5.67 -1.75
N GLY A 256 -20.16 -5.22 -1.04
CA GLY A 256 -21.53 -5.14 -1.54
C GLY A 256 -22.43 -6.29 -1.12
N THR A 257 -23.67 -6.28 -1.65
CA THR A 257 -24.67 -7.30 -1.38
C THR A 257 -24.28 -8.64 -2.00
N GLY A 258 -24.29 -9.70 -1.21
CA GLY A 258 -23.94 -11.05 -1.66
C GLY A 258 -22.44 -11.35 -1.69
N ALA A 259 -21.57 -10.37 -1.44
CA ALA A 259 -20.16 -10.57 -1.17
C ALA A 259 -19.90 -10.78 0.33
N GLY A 260 -18.75 -11.31 0.69
CA GLY A 260 -18.29 -11.33 2.08
C GLY A 260 -18.26 -9.89 2.60
N LYS A 261 -18.87 -9.67 3.75
CA LYS A 261 -19.08 -8.32 4.34
C LYS A 261 -17.81 -7.76 4.97
N TYR A 262 -16.72 -7.81 4.24
CA TYR A 262 -15.43 -7.25 4.64
C TYR A 262 -15.23 -5.95 3.86
N GLY A 263 -14.73 -4.98 4.48
CA GLY A 263 -14.51 -3.77 3.73
C GLY A 263 -13.28 -3.10 4.15
N PRO A 264 -12.66 -2.19 3.40
CA PRO A 264 -12.19 -2.46 2.04
C PRO A 264 -10.95 -3.36 2.05
N TYR A 265 -10.42 -3.69 3.24
CA TYR A 265 -9.14 -4.39 3.42
C TYR A 265 -9.34 -5.89 3.59
N MET A 266 -8.38 -6.65 3.06
CA MET A 266 -8.30 -8.09 3.33
C MET A 266 -8.04 -8.32 4.82
N PRO A 267 -8.77 -9.25 5.46
CA PRO A 267 -8.53 -9.56 6.87
C PRO A 267 -7.15 -10.20 7.04
N LEU A 268 -6.40 -9.71 8.02
CA LEU A 268 -5.11 -10.25 8.40
C LEU A 268 -5.26 -11.30 9.50
N GLN A 269 -4.27 -12.15 9.66
CA GLN A 269 -4.20 -13.09 10.76
C GLN A 269 -4.16 -12.32 12.10
N SER A 270 -4.82 -12.89 13.12
CA SER A 270 -4.89 -12.26 14.44
C SER A 270 -3.50 -11.89 14.98
N GLY A 271 -3.38 -10.66 15.49
CA GLY A 271 -2.16 -10.08 16.01
C GLY A 271 -1.30 -9.35 14.97
N ASP A 272 -1.63 -9.44 13.67
CA ASP A 272 -0.89 -8.72 12.63
C ASP A 272 -1.39 -7.27 12.49
N ALA A 273 -0.45 -6.33 12.44
CA ALA A 273 -0.70 -4.90 12.34
C ALA A 273 -0.38 -4.33 10.95
N GLY A 274 0.02 -5.17 9.99
CA GLY A 274 0.32 -4.75 8.62
C GLY A 274 1.09 -5.79 7.82
N ILE A 275 1.30 -5.48 6.54
CA ILE A 275 1.90 -6.37 5.53
C ILE A 275 3.20 -5.76 5.02
N ALA A 276 4.30 -6.53 5.08
CA ALA A 276 5.57 -6.18 4.45
C ALA A 276 5.66 -6.67 2.99
N GLN A 277 5.02 -7.80 2.66
CA GLN A 277 4.89 -8.32 1.30
C GLN A 277 3.76 -9.35 1.20
N VAL A 278 3.20 -9.54 0.01
CA VAL A 278 2.31 -10.66 -0.29
C VAL A 278 3.12 -11.75 -0.98
N ASP A 279 3.04 -12.98 -0.48
CA ASP A 279 3.81 -14.10 -1.01
C ASP A 279 2.98 -14.95 -1.97
N ASN A 280 1.70 -15.17 -1.63
CA ASN A 280 0.77 -15.94 -2.46
C ASN A 280 -0.65 -15.40 -2.34
N VAL A 281 -1.41 -15.47 -3.44
CA VAL A 281 -2.87 -15.24 -3.45
C VAL A 281 -3.60 -16.46 -3.98
N GLN A 282 -4.85 -16.62 -3.59
CA GLN A 282 -5.70 -17.71 -4.07
C GLN A 282 -7.15 -17.27 -4.22
N ILE A 283 -7.80 -17.79 -5.25
CA ILE A 283 -9.25 -17.79 -5.44
C ILE A 283 -9.75 -19.24 -5.40
N SER A 284 -10.89 -19.51 -4.78
CA SER A 284 -11.39 -20.89 -4.61
C SER A 284 -12.12 -21.43 -5.84
N VAL A 285 -12.61 -20.54 -6.70
CA VAL A 285 -13.36 -20.88 -7.94
C VAL A 285 -12.93 -19.90 -9.04
N SER A 286 -12.86 -20.37 -10.27
CA SER A 286 -12.52 -19.55 -11.43
C SER A 286 -13.58 -18.46 -11.67
N TYR A 287 -13.12 -17.22 -11.90
CA TYR A 287 -13.97 -16.14 -12.39
C TYR A 287 -14.26 -16.21 -13.89
N VAL A 288 -13.49 -17.01 -14.64
CA VAL A 288 -13.57 -17.15 -16.11
C VAL A 288 -13.17 -15.89 -16.88
N SER A 289 -13.52 -14.70 -16.41
CA SER A 289 -13.24 -13.41 -17.06
C SER A 289 -12.88 -12.33 -16.04
N GLY A 290 -12.32 -11.23 -16.53
CA GLY A 290 -11.84 -10.10 -15.72
C GLY A 290 -10.37 -10.22 -15.32
N GLU A 291 -9.89 -9.24 -14.62
CA GLU A 291 -8.55 -9.19 -14.04
C GLU A 291 -8.63 -8.46 -12.69
N PHE A 292 -7.80 -8.81 -11.75
CA PHE A 292 -7.73 -8.07 -10.50
C PHE A 292 -6.30 -7.79 -10.06
N SER A 293 -6.16 -6.75 -9.27
CA SER A 293 -4.90 -6.44 -8.60
C SER A 293 -5.03 -6.63 -7.09
N VAL A 294 -3.88 -6.93 -6.49
CA VAL A 294 -3.67 -6.91 -5.04
C VAL A 294 -2.83 -5.70 -4.73
N GLY A 295 -3.41 -4.67 -4.11
CA GLY A 295 -2.71 -3.44 -3.74
C GLY A 295 -2.33 -3.42 -2.28
N LEU A 296 -1.12 -2.95 -2.02
CA LEU A 296 -0.63 -2.61 -0.69
C LEU A 296 -0.78 -1.11 -0.48
N MET A 297 -1.52 -0.71 0.53
CA MET A 297 -1.80 0.70 0.80
C MET A 297 -1.79 1.03 2.29
N ARG A 298 -1.47 2.27 2.59
CA ARG A 298 -1.56 2.82 3.95
C ARG A 298 -2.79 3.72 4.05
N PRO A 299 -3.78 3.39 4.90
CA PRO A 299 -4.86 4.32 5.23
C PRO A 299 -4.30 5.53 5.98
N LEU A 300 -4.72 6.72 5.59
CA LEU A 300 -4.27 7.99 6.18
C LEU A 300 -5.39 8.70 6.93
N ILE A 301 -6.56 8.88 6.28
CA ILE A 301 -7.71 9.62 6.82
C ILE A 301 -9.00 8.91 6.43
N THR A 302 -9.97 8.90 7.35
CA THR A 302 -11.34 8.44 7.10
C THR A 302 -12.31 9.60 7.32
N MET A 303 -13.18 9.86 6.36
CA MET A 303 -14.12 10.98 6.36
C MET A 303 -15.54 10.48 6.06
N PRO A 304 -16.45 10.48 7.04
CA PRO A 304 -17.84 10.17 6.80
C PRO A 304 -18.54 11.35 6.09
N MET A 305 -19.20 11.08 4.97
CA MET A 305 -20.02 12.03 4.23
C MET A 305 -21.49 11.67 4.46
N THR A 306 -22.19 12.44 5.27
CA THR A 306 -23.54 12.11 5.71
C THR A 306 -24.63 12.89 5.01
N THR A 307 -24.31 14.09 4.51
CA THR A 307 -25.28 15.02 3.94
C THR A 307 -24.81 15.49 2.56
N ILE A 308 -25.76 15.56 1.62
CA ILE A 308 -25.53 16.01 0.25
C ILE A 308 -25.09 17.48 0.25
N GLY A 309 -24.03 17.77 -0.51
CA GLY A 309 -23.53 19.14 -0.69
C GLY A 309 -22.87 19.74 0.54
N VAL A 310 -22.78 19.01 1.65
CA VAL A 310 -22.11 19.44 2.87
C VAL A 310 -20.77 18.73 2.98
N ALA A 311 -19.69 19.53 3.09
CA ALA A 311 -18.35 18.99 3.28
C ALA A 311 -18.22 18.33 4.65
N SER A 312 -17.66 17.13 4.67
CA SER A 312 -17.06 16.57 5.88
C SER A 312 -15.64 17.11 5.95
N GLU A 313 -15.31 17.81 7.01
CA GLU A 313 -13.99 18.41 7.21
C GLU A 313 -13.33 17.85 8.45
N ARG A 314 -12.01 17.64 8.38
CA ARG A 314 -11.17 17.24 9.50
C ARG A 314 -9.92 18.10 9.52
N GLU A 315 -9.73 18.77 10.64
CA GLU A 315 -8.55 19.54 10.98
C GLU A 315 -7.71 18.69 11.95
N PHE A 316 -6.40 18.57 11.71
CA PHE A 316 -5.50 17.67 12.46
C PHE A 316 -4.48 18.42 13.31
N MET A 317 -4.32 19.73 13.14
CA MET A 317 -3.32 20.53 13.86
C MET A 317 -3.67 20.70 15.34
N THR A 318 -4.96 20.83 15.65
CA THR A 318 -5.44 21.05 17.03
C THR A 318 -6.00 19.78 17.67
N GLN A 319 -6.17 18.70 16.94
CA GLN A 319 -6.69 17.44 17.48
C GLN A 319 -5.60 16.70 18.29
N VAL A 320 -5.82 16.61 19.61
CA VAL A 320 -4.87 15.99 20.56
C VAL A 320 -4.77 14.46 20.38
N ALA A 321 -5.79 13.81 19.82
CA ALA A 321 -5.84 12.36 19.67
C ALA A 321 -5.63 11.95 18.20
N GLY A 322 -4.47 11.41 17.89
CA GLY A 322 -4.17 10.78 16.59
C GLY A 322 -3.06 11.44 15.77
N GLY A 323 -2.76 12.70 16.02
CA GLY A 323 -1.71 13.43 15.29
C GLY A 323 -1.97 13.59 13.79
N MET A 324 -1.15 14.38 13.14
CA MET A 324 -1.18 14.56 11.69
C MET A 324 -0.61 13.31 10.99
N SER A 325 -1.31 12.81 9.97
CA SER A 325 -0.79 11.71 9.15
C SER A 325 0.38 12.20 8.29
N ARG A 326 1.54 11.54 8.42
CA ARG A 326 2.69 11.82 7.56
C ARG A 326 2.40 11.40 6.13
N VAL A 327 2.76 12.25 5.18
CA VAL A 327 2.78 11.99 3.74
C VAL A 327 4.23 11.94 3.28
N TYR A 328 4.66 10.81 2.77
CA TYR A 328 6.00 10.66 2.21
C TYR A 328 6.12 11.41 0.88
N ASP A 329 7.30 11.90 0.54
CA ASP A 329 7.53 12.68 -0.69
C ASP A 329 7.11 11.97 -1.97
N GLY A 330 7.23 10.67 -2.03
CA GLY A 330 6.77 9.87 -3.17
C GLY A 330 5.39 9.21 -2.95
N ALA A 331 4.55 9.70 -2.03
CA ALA A 331 3.25 9.09 -1.77
C ALA A 331 2.32 9.17 -2.98
N ALA A 332 1.64 8.08 -3.30
CA ALA A 332 0.61 8.04 -4.33
C ALA A 332 -0.77 8.01 -3.67
N LEU A 333 -1.36 9.20 -3.53
CA LEU A 333 -2.59 9.41 -2.77
C LEU A 333 -3.84 9.15 -3.62
N TYR A 334 -4.77 8.34 -3.10
CA TYR A 334 -6.03 7.99 -3.74
C TYR A 334 -7.17 7.95 -2.74
N TRP A 335 -8.41 8.02 -3.25
CA TRP A 335 -9.61 7.80 -2.47
C TRP A 335 -10.16 6.38 -2.64
N LEU A 336 -10.48 5.74 -1.51
CA LEU A 336 -11.44 4.65 -1.44
C LEU A 336 -12.79 5.24 -1.02
N ILE A 337 -13.86 4.88 -1.73
CA ILE A 337 -15.21 5.35 -1.41
C ILE A 337 -16.09 4.17 -1.03
N TYR A 338 -16.67 4.21 0.16
CA TYR A 338 -17.79 3.35 0.55
C TYR A 338 -19.09 3.98 0.08
N HIS A 339 -19.90 3.23 -0.61
CA HIS A 339 -21.20 3.65 -1.11
C HIS A 339 -22.31 3.17 -0.18
N GLY A 340 -22.83 4.04 0.66
CA GLY A 340 -23.97 3.73 1.53
C GLY A 340 -25.31 3.71 0.79
N ALA A 341 -25.35 4.26 -0.44
CA ALA A 341 -26.48 4.24 -1.36
C ALA A 341 -26.02 3.88 -2.77
N ALA A 342 -26.95 3.55 -3.68
CA ALA A 342 -26.65 3.31 -5.08
C ALA A 342 -26.06 4.58 -5.72
N THR A 343 -24.86 4.46 -6.25
CA THR A 343 -24.11 5.59 -6.83
C THR A 343 -24.01 5.39 -8.34
N PRO A 344 -24.68 6.22 -9.15
CA PRO A 344 -24.56 6.18 -10.61
C PRO A 344 -23.13 6.51 -11.08
N VAL A 345 -22.80 6.08 -12.29
CA VAL A 345 -21.59 6.54 -12.99
C VAL A 345 -21.58 8.08 -13.05
N ASN A 346 -20.40 8.66 -13.03
CA ASN A 346 -20.17 10.09 -13.09
C ASN A 346 -20.75 10.90 -11.90
N SER A 347 -21.12 10.24 -10.79
CA SER A 347 -21.44 10.94 -9.55
C SER A 347 -20.20 11.63 -9.00
N ALA A 348 -20.24 12.95 -8.86
CA ALA A 348 -19.06 13.73 -8.50
C ALA A 348 -18.74 13.64 -7.00
N PHE A 349 -17.53 13.26 -6.68
CA PHE A 349 -16.92 13.40 -5.36
C PHE A 349 -15.87 14.50 -5.42
N TYR A 350 -15.93 15.41 -4.48
CA TYR A 350 -15.03 16.56 -4.33
C TYR A 350 -14.31 16.45 -3.00
N GLY A 351 -13.13 17.06 -2.94
CA GLY A 351 -12.37 17.17 -1.71
C GLY A 351 -11.09 17.95 -1.94
N HIS A 352 -10.47 18.34 -0.85
CA HIS A 352 -9.11 18.88 -0.86
C HIS A 352 -8.35 18.39 0.36
N CYS A 353 -7.03 18.52 0.30
CA CYS A 353 -6.14 18.27 1.42
C CYS A 353 -5.14 19.41 1.48
N ASP A 354 -4.93 19.96 2.68
CA ASP A 354 -3.86 20.90 2.96
C ASP A 354 -2.70 20.19 3.59
N PHE A 355 -1.50 20.49 3.09
CA PHE A 355 -0.27 19.89 3.56
C PHE A 355 0.60 20.94 4.24
N VAL A 356 1.26 20.53 5.32
CA VAL A 356 2.27 21.33 6.03
C VAL A 356 3.55 20.52 6.16
N TRP A 357 4.66 21.21 6.32
CA TRP A 357 5.97 20.61 6.52
C TRP A 357 6.81 21.40 7.49
N GLY A 358 7.77 20.73 8.17
CA GLY A 358 8.70 21.24 9.16
C GLY A 358 9.48 20.14 9.84
#